data_bc4c46080666a7cc1cb6a44db7f3837e
#
_entry.id   bc4c46080666a7cc1cb6a44db7f3837e
#
_cell.length_a   1.000
_cell.length_b   1.000
_cell.length_c   1.000
_cell.angle_alpha   90.00
_cell.angle_beta   90.00
_cell.angle_gamma   90.00
#
_symmetry.space_group_name_H-M   'P 1'
#
loop_
_entity.id
_entity.type
_entity.pdbx_description
1 polymer ?
#
loop_
_entity_poly.entity_id
_entity_poly.type
_entity_poly.pdbx_seq_one_letter_code
_entity_poly.pdbx_strand_id
1 'polypeptide(L)'
;GTVHSDRINLVHVPVSPIPTAFRRMVRELEYDVSEMAMSTYLCALAHHKQITAFPAFVLRRFEHDGIYYNTKSGIESPADLIGRKVGLRSYTFTPGVWARGILHDAYGVNSRDVTWVLYGDEHVSEYKAPDNVIPALPDSDMVADLLSGKIDAAIRPGKVNSSDIKPLIPNSDEAAQDYFLQTGIYPISHAMVVKNELLKRHPWIADELYSMFKSGKERYLKYLDTTNDLDSEDQAISRMKQIIGPDPLPYGIEANRKSLQAFMDFNVQQGIIPEPFKWEDIFTPV
;
A
#
# COMPACT_ATOMS: atom_id res chain seq x y z
N GLY A 1 -13.71 23.17 -6.34
CA GLY A 1 -13.45 21.85 -6.90
C GLY A 1 -14.15 21.63 -8.23
N THR A 2 -13.68 20.70 -9.03
CA THR A 2 -14.24 20.41 -10.36
C THR A 2 -15.35 19.35 -10.35
N VAL A 3 -15.53 18.65 -9.25
CA VAL A 3 -16.59 17.66 -9.01
C VAL A 3 -17.46 18.17 -7.87
N HIS A 4 -18.76 18.17 -8.06
CA HIS A 4 -19.76 18.65 -7.10
C HIS A 4 -20.83 17.59 -6.89
N SER A 5 -21.45 17.62 -5.73
CA SER A 5 -22.68 16.90 -5.41
C SER A 5 -23.67 17.88 -4.78
N ASP A 6 -24.95 17.73 -5.13
CA ASP A 6 -26.02 18.51 -4.49
C ASP A 6 -26.40 17.96 -3.11
N ARG A 7 -25.87 16.79 -2.75
CA ARG A 7 -26.20 16.04 -1.53
C ARG A 7 -25.09 16.06 -0.49
N ILE A 8 -23.84 16.29 -0.91
CA ILE A 8 -22.64 16.23 -0.07
C ILE A 8 -21.85 17.51 -0.24
N ASN A 9 -21.52 18.15 0.87
CA ASN A 9 -20.51 19.20 0.94
C ASN A 9 -19.21 18.58 1.50
N LEU A 10 -18.22 18.33 0.62
CA LEU A 10 -16.92 17.82 1.05
C LEU A 10 -16.04 18.94 1.60
N VAL A 11 -15.67 18.82 2.87
CA VAL A 11 -14.67 19.68 3.52
C VAL A 11 -13.33 18.91 3.49
N HIS A 12 -12.43 19.35 2.64
CA HIS A 12 -11.10 18.74 2.54
C HIS A 12 -10.21 19.16 3.70
N VAL A 13 -9.70 18.18 4.45
CA VAL A 13 -8.74 18.37 5.54
C VAL A 13 -7.37 17.85 5.07
N PRO A 14 -6.43 18.73 4.68
CA PRO A 14 -5.12 18.31 4.23
C PRO A 14 -4.29 17.78 5.41
N VAL A 15 -3.72 16.56 5.25
CA VAL A 15 -2.84 15.95 6.25
C VAL A 15 -1.55 15.50 5.56
N SER A 16 -0.42 15.95 6.08
CA SER A 16 0.90 15.54 5.59
C SER A 16 1.80 15.20 6.78
N PRO A 17 2.48 14.05 6.76
CA PRO A 17 2.36 12.96 5.76
C PRO A 17 1.05 12.19 5.94
N ILE A 18 0.52 11.67 4.83
CA ILE A 18 -0.80 10.98 4.78
C ILE A 18 -0.94 9.81 5.78
N PRO A 19 0.10 9.02 6.14
CA PRO A 19 -0.03 7.96 7.14
C PRO A 19 -0.47 8.44 8.52
N THR A 20 -0.32 9.73 8.82
CA THR A 20 -0.85 10.34 10.06
C THR A 20 -2.39 10.32 10.06
N ALA A 21 -3.02 10.58 8.91
CA ALA A 21 -4.47 10.49 8.77
C ALA A 21 -4.98 9.06 8.98
N PHE A 22 -4.27 8.05 8.46
CA PHE A 22 -4.64 6.65 8.62
C PHE A 22 -4.69 6.25 10.10
N ARG A 23 -3.66 6.63 10.87
CA ARG A 23 -3.60 6.35 12.32
C ARG A 23 -4.75 7.01 13.07
N ARG A 24 -5.02 8.28 12.81
CA ARG A 24 -6.11 9.03 13.44
C ARG A 24 -7.48 8.45 13.08
N MET A 25 -7.65 8.02 11.82
CA MET A 25 -8.88 7.39 11.39
C MET A 25 -9.13 6.04 12.07
N VAL A 26 -8.14 5.14 12.16
CA VAL A 26 -8.36 3.82 12.77
C VAL A 26 -8.40 3.85 14.30
N ARG A 27 -7.77 4.82 14.95
CA ARG A 27 -7.74 4.94 16.43
C ARG A 27 -8.87 5.78 16.98
N GLU A 28 -9.25 6.86 16.29
CA GLU A 28 -10.09 7.92 16.82
C GLU A 28 -11.36 8.13 15.98
N LEU A 29 -11.45 7.52 14.79
CA LEU A 29 -12.51 7.78 13.81
C LEU A 29 -12.67 9.29 13.53
N GLU A 30 -11.56 10.00 13.38
CA GLU A 30 -11.55 11.45 13.31
C GLU A 30 -12.29 12.01 12.08
N TYR A 31 -12.14 11.36 10.93
CA TYR A 31 -12.72 11.82 9.66
C TYR A 31 -13.97 11.04 9.31
N ASP A 32 -14.96 11.68 8.68
CA ASP A 32 -16.14 10.99 8.15
C ASP A 32 -15.80 10.07 6.99
N VAL A 33 -14.89 10.55 6.11
CA VAL A 33 -14.33 9.83 4.98
C VAL A 33 -12.82 10.04 4.99
N SER A 34 -12.05 9.00 4.72
CA SER A 34 -10.59 9.09 4.68
C SER A 34 -10.01 8.19 3.60
N GLU A 35 -8.91 8.62 3.00
CA GLU A 35 -7.99 7.71 2.35
C GLU A 35 -7.42 6.74 3.39
N MET A 36 -7.17 5.49 2.99
CA MET A 36 -6.68 4.45 3.89
C MET A 36 -5.76 3.47 3.17
N ALA A 37 -4.62 3.17 3.78
CA ALA A 37 -3.74 2.12 3.31
C ALA A 37 -4.42 0.74 3.44
N MET A 38 -4.39 -0.07 2.38
CA MET A 38 -5.17 -1.31 2.27
C MET A 38 -4.86 -2.32 3.37
N SER A 39 -3.59 -2.50 3.75
CA SER A 39 -3.22 -3.41 4.81
C SER A 39 -3.64 -2.88 6.20
N THR A 40 -3.54 -1.56 6.42
CA THR A 40 -4.10 -0.93 7.62
C THR A 40 -5.61 -1.15 7.70
N TYR A 41 -6.32 -1.06 6.57
CA TYR A 41 -7.75 -1.32 6.51
C TYR A 41 -8.10 -2.76 6.89
N LEU A 42 -7.46 -3.76 6.27
CA LEU A 42 -7.70 -5.17 6.60
C LEU A 42 -7.36 -5.49 8.07
N CYS A 43 -6.24 -4.97 8.56
CA CYS A 43 -5.86 -5.09 9.97
C CYS A 43 -6.89 -4.43 10.90
N ALA A 44 -7.40 -3.24 10.53
CA ALA A 44 -8.43 -2.54 11.29
C ALA A 44 -9.73 -3.33 11.38
N LEU A 45 -10.15 -3.98 10.29
CA LEU A 45 -11.32 -4.85 10.28
C LEU A 45 -11.15 -6.07 11.20
N ALA A 46 -9.97 -6.72 11.17
CA ALA A 46 -9.64 -7.84 12.07
C ALA A 46 -9.69 -7.43 13.55
N HIS A 47 -9.51 -6.14 13.84
CA HIS A 47 -9.63 -5.54 15.18
C HIS A 47 -10.94 -4.75 15.38
N HIS A 48 -11.98 -5.06 14.60
CA HIS A 48 -13.36 -4.55 14.73
C HIS A 48 -13.50 -3.02 14.69
N LYS A 49 -12.58 -2.33 13.99
CA LYS A 49 -12.69 -0.88 13.78
C LYS A 49 -13.90 -0.56 12.90
N GLN A 50 -14.59 0.54 13.23
CA GLN A 50 -15.90 0.89 12.68
C GLN A 50 -15.78 1.73 11.40
N ILE A 51 -15.11 1.18 10.40
CA ILE A 51 -14.91 1.75 9.06
C ILE A 51 -15.21 0.71 7.99
N THR A 52 -15.72 1.14 6.85
CA THR A 52 -15.96 0.29 5.67
C THR A 52 -15.45 1.02 4.43
N ALA A 53 -14.77 0.30 3.55
CA ALA A 53 -14.28 0.85 2.30
C ALA A 53 -15.37 0.87 1.22
N PHE A 54 -15.25 1.79 0.27
CA PHE A 54 -15.86 1.66 -1.05
C PHE A 54 -14.74 1.48 -2.10
N PRO A 55 -14.98 0.77 -3.22
CA PRO A 55 -13.91 0.28 -4.08
C PRO A 55 -13.36 1.35 -5.04
N ALA A 56 -13.02 2.52 -4.50
CA ALA A 56 -12.25 3.58 -5.15
C ALA A 56 -10.78 3.45 -4.72
N PHE A 57 -9.93 2.94 -5.60
CA PHE A 57 -8.51 2.70 -5.33
C PHE A 57 -7.68 3.88 -5.82
N VAL A 58 -7.29 4.75 -4.90
CA VAL A 58 -6.75 6.08 -5.21
C VAL A 58 -5.23 6.12 -5.35
N LEU A 59 -4.52 5.08 -4.87
CA LEU A 59 -3.08 4.95 -5.04
C LEU A 59 -2.70 3.51 -5.40
N ARG A 60 -1.90 3.38 -6.45
CA ARG A 60 -1.36 2.10 -6.93
C ARG A 60 0.05 2.29 -7.45
N ARG A 61 0.90 1.30 -7.23
CA ARG A 61 2.25 1.23 -7.81
C ARG A 61 2.82 -0.17 -7.63
N PHE A 62 3.76 -0.53 -8.48
CA PHE A 62 4.60 -1.70 -8.25
C PHE A 62 5.56 -1.44 -7.09
N GLU A 63 5.93 -2.50 -6.37
CA GLU A 63 6.82 -2.40 -5.21
C GLU A 63 8.20 -3.06 -5.45
N HIS A 64 8.48 -3.46 -6.70
CA HIS A 64 9.76 -4.04 -7.10
C HIS A 64 10.94 -3.08 -6.92
N ASP A 65 10.72 -1.78 -7.09
CA ASP A 65 11.70 -0.71 -6.87
C ASP A 65 11.87 -0.32 -5.39
N GLY A 66 11.02 -0.88 -4.50
CA GLY A 66 10.92 -0.47 -3.10
C GLY A 66 11.91 -1.14 -2.16
N ILE A 67 12.68 -2.14 -2.61
CA ILE A 67 13.59 -2.91 -1.75
C ILE A 67 15.02 -2.49 -2.05
N TYR A 68 15.76 -2.08 -1.00
CA TYR A 68 17.14 -1.65 -1.09
C TYR A 68 18.02 -2.50 -0.19
N TYR A 69 19.28 -2.73 -0.59
CA TYR A 69 20.24 -3.50 0.20
C TYR A 69 21.59 -2.80 0.29
N ASN A 70 22.34 -3.12 1.32
CA ASN A 70 23.73 -2.69 1.46
C ASN A 70 24.63 -3.63 0.65
N THR A 71 25.38 -3.10 -0.31
CA THR A 71 26.26 -3.88 -1.19
C THR A 71 27.37 -4.62 -0.46
N LYS A 72 27.65 -4.24 0.79
CA LYS A 72 28.63 -4.88 1.68
C LYS A 72 28.04 -6.05 2.48
N SER A 73 26.71 -6.28 2.39
CA SER A 73 26.02 -7.36 3.11
C SER A 73 26.25 -8.77 2.53
N GLY A 74 26.84 -8.85 1.33
CA GLY A 74 27.01 -10.11 0.61
C GLY A 74 25.72 -10.64 -0.03
N ILE A 75 24.71 -9.80 -0.19
CA ILE A 75 23.49 -10.11 -0.93
C ILE A 75 23.78 -9.95 -2.42
N GLU A 76 23.51 -10.99 -3.22
CA GLU A 76 23.65 -11.01 -4.67
C GLU A 76 22.31 -11.13 -5.38
N SER A 77 21.31 -11.69 -4.70
CA SER A 77 19.96 -11.91 -5.22
C SER A 77 18.89 -11.69 -4.14
N PRO A 78 17.61 -11.51 -4.51
CA PRO A 78 16.52 -11.44 -3.53
C PRO A 78 16.42 -12.68 -2.61
N ALA A 79 16.80 -13.87 -3.08
CA ALA A 79 16.79 -15.09 -2.28
C ALA A 79 17.75 -15.04 -1.08
N ASP A 80 18.80 -14.23 -1.15
CA ASP A 80 19.79 -14.07 -0.08
C ASP A 80 19.26 -13.26 1.13
N LEU A 81 18.01 -12.79 1.07
CA LEU A 81 17.35 -12.20 2.23
C LEU A 81 17.00 -13.22 3.33
N ILE A 82 16.98 -14.52 3.00
CA ILE A 82 16.77 -15.58 3.99
C ILE A 82 17.83 -15.50 5.10
N GLY A 83 17.39 -15.43 6.35
CA GLY A 83 18.24 -15.27 7.53
C GLY A 83 18.76 -13.84 7.79
N ARG A 84 18.42 -12.87 6.93
CA ARG A 84 18.87 -11.47 7.02
C ARG A 84 17.94 -10.59 7.85
N LYS A 85 18.44 -9.41 8.20
CA LYS A 85 17.67 -8.35 8.85
C LYS A 85 17.23 -7.32 7.84
N VAL A 86 15.92 -7.12 7.71
CA VAL A 86 15.32 -6.17 6.78
C VAL A 86 14.51 -5.12 7.52
N GLY A 87 14.86 -3.85 7.32
CA GLY A 87 14.20 -2.71 7.95
C GLY A 87 12.93 -2.32 7.22
N LEU A 88 11.90 -1.93 7.98
CA LEU A 88 10.68 -1.30 7.47
C LEU A 88 10.03 -0.43 8.54
N ARG A 89 9.14 0.48 8.11
CA ARG A 89 8.49 1.42 9.03
C ARG A 89 7.59 0.70 10.04
N SER A 90 6.71 -0.18 9.56
CA SER A 90 5.80 -1.01 10.37
C SER A 90 5.49 -2.31 9.62
N TYR A 91 5.12 -3.36 10.30
CA TYR A 91 4.91 -4.65 9.65
C TYR A 91 3.64 -4.67 8.78
N THR A 92 2.57 -3.95 9.22
CA THR A 92 1.33 -3.79 8.44
C THR A 92 1.43 -2.69 7.36
N PHE A 93 2.61 -2.17 7.05
CA PHE A 93 2.83 -1.18 5.99
C PHE A 93 2.52 -1.78 4.61
N THR A 94 1.53 -1.25 3.89
CA THR A 94 1.03 -1.83 2.63
C THR A 94 2.12 -2.10 1.58
N PRO A 95 3.06 -1.18 1.29
CA PRO A 95 4.20 -1.50 0.43
C PRO A 95 5.05 -2.68 0.93
N GLY A 96 5.22 -2.82 2.24
CA GLY A 96 5.92 -3.95 2.85
C GLY A 96 5.19 -5.27 2.65
N VAL A 97 3.86 -5.28 2.74
CA VAL A 97 3.03 -6.48 2.49
C VAL A 97 3.18 -6.93 1.04
N TRP A 98 3.08 -6.00 0.09
CA TRP A 98 3.28 -6.28 -1.33
C TRP A 98 4.71 -6.74 -1.63
N ALA A 99 5.72 -6.07 -1.10
CA ALA A 99 7.13 -6.44 -1.30
C ALA A 99 7.40 -7.87 -0.78
N ARG A 100 6.91 -8.23 0.42
CA ARG A 100 7.04 -9.60 0.96
C ARG A 100 6.30 -10.63 0.12
N GLY A 101 5.09 -10.28 -0.38
CA GLY A 101 4.35 -11.15 -1.30
C GLY A 101 5.09 -11.38 -2.62
N ILE A 102 5.63 -10.34 -3.23
CA ILE A 102 6.44 -10.42 -4.45
C ILE A 102 7.72 -11.25 -4.18
N LEU A 103 8.40 -11.02 -3.07
CA LEU A 103 9.58 -11.80 -2.67
C LEU A 103 9.24 -13.28 -2.52
N HIS A 104 8.09 -13.61 -1.96
CA HIS A 104 7.62 -14.98 -1.84
C HIS A 104 7.32 -15.60 -3.21
N ASP A 105 6.48 -14.95 -4.02
CA ASP A 105 5.98 -15.53 -5.27
C ASP A 105 7.04 -15.61 -6.36
N ALA A 106 7.87 -14.57 -6.50
CA ALA A 106 8.85 -14.49 -7.59
C ALA A 106 10.25 -15.01 -7.21
N TYR A 107 10.59 -15.02 -5.93
CA TYR A 107 11.96 -15.34 -5.47
C TYR A 107 12.02 -16.40 -4.38
N GLY A 108 10.89 -16.98 -3.97
CA GLY A 108 10.83 -18.05 -2.97
C GLY A 108 11.20 -17.65 -1.53
N VAL A 109 11.22 -16.34 -1.22
CA VAL A 109 11.58 -15.85 0.10
C VAL A 109 10.35 -15.83 1.00
N ASN A 110 10.29 -16.75 1.96
CA ASN A 110 9.20 -16.74 2.94
C ASN A 110 9.43 -15.64 3.96
N SER A 111 8.38 -14.85 4.26
CA SER A 111 8.41 -13.79 5.25
C SER A 111 8.87 -14.25 6.65
N ARG A 112 8.68 -15.51 7.00
CA ARG A 112 9.10 -16.10 8.28
C ARG A 112 10.61 -16.37 8.36
N ASP A 113 11.29 -16.46 7.23
CA ASP A 113 12.71 -16.76 7.14
C ASP A 113 13.59 -15.49 7.18
N VAL A 114 12.96 -14.32 7.34
CA VAL A 114 13.60 -13.01 7.40
C VAL A 114 13.32 -12.38 8.77
N THR A 115 14.29 -11.70 9.36
CA THR A 115 14.09 -10.88 10.57
C THR A 115 13.67 -9.47 10.15
N TRP A 116 12.44 -9.08 10.49
CA TRP A 116 11.90 -7.75 10.17
C TRP A 116 12.14 -6.77 11.32
N VAL A 117 12.85 -5.66 11.04
CA VAL A 117 13.20 -4.64 12.06
C VAL A 117 12.31 -3.42 11.84
N LEU A 118 11.49 -3.07 12.85
CA LEU A 118 10.53 -1.98 12.78
C LEU A 118 11.10 -0.66 13.30
N TYR A 119 10.99 0.38 12.48
CA TYR A 119 11.44 1.75 12.79
C TYR A 119 10.28 2.71 13.11
N GLY A 120 9.09 2.19 13.32
CA GLY A 120 7.91 2.97 13.70
C GLY A 120 6.79 2.08 14.20
N ASP A 121 5.70 2.72 14.65
CA ASP A 121 4.56 2.03 15.26
C ASP A 121 3.56 1.56 14.21
N GLU A 122 2.83 0.49 14.56
CA GLU A 122 1.65 0.05 13.81
C GLU A 122 0.52 1.10 13.90
N HIS A 123 -0.28 1.20 12.85
CA HIS A 123 -1.45 2.08 12.87
C HIS A 123 -2.54 1.55 13.81
N VAL A 124 -2.78 0.24 13.79
CA VAL A 124 -3.69 -0.48 14.68
C VAL A 124 -2.90 -0.93 15.91
N SER A 125 -3.13 -0.31 17.05
CA SER A 125 -2.37 -0.52 18.28
C SER A 125 -2.54 -1.90 18.88
N GLU A 126 -3.63 -2.58 18.57
CA GLU A 126 -3.96 -3.91 19.06
C GLU A 126 -3.26 -5.03 18.28
N TYR A 127 -2.75 -4.71 17.09
CA TYR A 127 -2.06 -5.70 16.26
C TYR A 127 -0.77 -6.18 16.92
N LYS A 128 -0.56 -7.49 16.87
CA LYS A 128 0.66 -8.15 17.36
C LYS A 128 1.36 -8.83 16.19
N ALA A 129 2.56 -8.36 15.90
CA ALA A 129 3.38 -8.92 14.84
C ALA A 129 3.90 -10.33 15.19
N PRO A 130 4.27 -11.16 14.19
CA PRO A 130 4.94 -12.45 14.37
C PRO A 130 6.28 -12.34 15.12
N ASP A 131 6.78 -13.46 15.65
CA ASP A 131 7.98 -13.51 16.50
C ASP A 131 9.28 -13.10 15.78
N ASN A 132 9.32 -13.23 14.46
CA ASN A 132 10.45 -12.79 13.63
C ASN A 132 10.43 -11.28 13.30
N VAL A 133 9.53 -10.53 13.93
CA VAL A 133 9.41 -9.08 13.81
C VAL A 133 9.85 -8.45 15.13
N ILE A 134 10.89 -7.63 15.09
CA ILE A 134 11.48 -7.00 16.26
C ILE A 134 11.49 -5.47 16.12
N PRO A 135 11.34 -4.71 17.20
CA PRO A 135 11.54 -3.27 17.14
C PRO A 135 13.03 -2.93 16.92
N ALA A 136 13.29 -1.85 16.20
CA ALA A 136 14.61 -1.23 16.19
C ALA A 136 14.95 -0.72 17.60
N LEU A 137 16.24 -0.49 17.86
CA LEU A 137 16.67 0.13 19.12
C LEU A 137 16.08 1.56 19.22
N PRO A 138 15.83 2.06 20.42
CA PRO A 138 15.44 3.45 20.61
C PRO A 138 16.36 4.42 19.86
N ASP A 139 15.79 5.46 19.25
CA ASP A 139 16.52 6.50 18.51
C ASP A 139 17.29 6.00 17.27
N SER A 140 17.05 4.76 16.82
CA SER A 140 17.63 4.25 15.56
C SER A 140 17.01 4.94 14.35
N ASP A 141 17.86 5.18 13.35
CA ASP A 141 17.45 5.63 12.00
C ASP A 141 17.67 4.50 10.99
N MET A 142 16.63 4.18 10.21
CA MET A 142 16.64 3.05 9.26
C MET A 142 17.72 3.22 8.19
N VAL A 143 17.95 4.44 7.70
CA VAL A 143 18.96 4.71 6.67
C VAL A 143 20.35 4.58 7.27
N ALA A 144 20.58 5.11 8.47
CA ALA A 144 21.86 4.97 9.17
C ALA A 144 22.18 3.51 9.49
N ASP A 145 21.18 2.74 9.93
CA ASP A 145 21.38 1.31 10.25
C ASP A 145 21.62 0.48 8.98
N LEU A 146 20.97 0.83 7.85
CA LEU A 146 21.25 0.22 6.56
C LEU A 146 22.67 0.55 6.06
N LEU A 147 23.11 1.80 6.17
CA LEU A 147 24.45 2.24 5.77
C LEU A 147 25.55 1.60 6.63
N SER A 148 25.33 1.45 7.93
CA SER A 148 26.30 0.83 8.86
C SER A 148 26.31 -0.70 8.83
N GLY A 149 25.34 -1.34 8.12
CA GLY A 149 25.22 -2.80 8.06
C GLY A 149 24.61 -3.44 9.31
N LYS A 150 23.93 -2.67 10.17
CA LYS A 150 23.14 -3.22 11.29
C LYS A 150 21.88 -3.95 10.78
N ILE A 151 21.34 -3.51 9.64
CA ILE A 151 20.37 -4.22 8.81
C ILE A 151 20.96 -4.41 7.41
N ASP A 152 20.61 -5.51 6.77
CA ASP A 152 21.17 -5.91 5.47
C ASP A 152 20.44 -5.25 4.29
N ALA A 153 19.13 -5.05 4.45
CA ALA A 153 18.23 -4.45 3.47
C ALA A 153 17.12 -3.65 4.16
N ALA A 154 16.37 -2.88 3.37
CA ALA A 154 15.22 -2.12 3.85
C ALA A 154 14.13 -1.97 2.77
N ILE A 155 12.86 -1.92 3.20
CA ILE A 155 11.71 -1.63 2.32
C ILE A 155 11.32 -0.17 2.48
N ARG A 156 11.39 0.58 1.36
CA ARG A 156 11.04 2.01 1.31
C ARG A 156 11.74 2.83 2.40
N PRO A 157 13.08 2.79 2.52
CA PRO A 157 13.81 3.51 3.56
C PRO A 157 13.73 5.03 3.43
N GLY A 158 13.17 5.55 2.34
CA GLY A 158 13.18 6.96 1.99
C GLY A 158 14.37 7.30 1.11
N LYS A 159 14.78 8.59 1.13
CA LYS A 159 15.88 9.07 0.29
C LYS A 159 17.23 8.61 0.86
N VAL A 160 17.97 7.83 0.09
CA VAL A 160 19.31 7.37 0.42
C VAL A 160 20.30 7.91 -0.60
N ASN A 161 21.32 8.63 -0.15
CA ASN A 161 22.39 9.16 -0.98
C ASN A 161 23.70 8.41 -0.67
N SER A 162 23.83 7.20 -1.20
CA SER A 162 25.06 6.41 -1.04
C SER A 162 25.22 5.41 -2.19
N SER A 163 26.42 5.25 -2.69
CA SER A 163 26.76 4.21 -3.69
C SER A 163 26.73 2.79 -3.11
N ASP A 164 26.80 2.67 -1.78
CA ASP A 164 26.77 1.38 -1.08
C ASP A 164 25.34 0.81 -0.95
N ILE A 165 24.32 1.61 -1.22
CA ILE A 165 22.92 1.17 -1.17
C ILE A 165 22.35 1.14 -2.58
N LYS A 166 21.82 -0.02 -2.96
CA LYS A 166 21.26 -0.24 -4.31
C LYS A 166 19.88 -0.90 -4.22
N PRO A 167 19.05 -0.74 -5.27
CA PRO A 167 17.84 -1.56 -5.43
C PRO A 167 18.22 -3.05 -5.44
N LEU A 168 17.45 -3.87 -4.73
CA LEU A 168 17.67 -5.31 -4.61
C LEU A 168 17.25 -6.04 -5.89
N ILE A 169 16.17 -5.59 -6.52
CA ILE A 169 15.69 -6.16 -7.78
C ILE A 169 16.27 -5.29 -8.91
N PRO A 170 17.26 -5.80 -9.67
CA PRO A 170 17.76 -5.07 -10.81
C PRO A 170 16.68 -4.97 -11.88
N ASN A 171 16.69 -3.88 -12.68
CA ASN A 171 15.68 -3.62 -13.70
C ASN A 171 14.25 -3.73 -13.16
N SER A 172 13.99 -3.12 -12.02
CA SER A 172 12.72 -3.25 -11.28
C SER A 172 11.48 -2.94 -12.12
N ASP A 173 11.58 -2.05 -13.11
CA ASP A 173 10.47 -1.73 -14.03
C ASP A 173 10.16 -2.92 -14.95
N GLU A 174 11.19 -3.58 -15.50
CA GLU A 174 11.01 -4.78 -16.32
C GLU A 174 10.46 -5.94 -15.48
N ALA A 175 11.03 -6.16 -14.29
CA ALA A 175 10.56 -7.18 -13.37
C ALA A 175 9.09 -6.95 -12.95
N ALA A 176 8.68 -5.71 -12.75
CA ALA A 176 7.30 -5.34 -12.44
C ALA A 176 6.35 -5.60 -13.61
N GLN A 177 6.78 -5.27 -14.83
CA GLN A 177 6.01 -5.54 -16.05
C GLN A 177 5.86 -7.06 -16.29
N ASP A 178 6.92 -7.82 -16.16
CA ASP A 178 6.90 -9.28 -16.31
C ASP A 178 5.98 -9.93 -15.26
N TYR A 179 6.08 -9.50 -14.00
CA TYR A 179 5.19 -9.96 -12.94
C TYR A 179 3.72 -9.68 -13.27
N PHE A 180 3.41 -8.48 -13.75
CA PHE A 180 2.05 -8.15 -14.17
C PHE A 180 1.58 -8.99 -15.36
N LEU A 181 2.40 -9.17 -16.38
CA LEU A 181 2.04 -9.97 -17.57
C LEU A 181 1.78 -11.44 -17.22
N GLN A 182 2.54 -12.00 -16.28
CA GLN A 182 2.38 -13.39 -15.84
C GLN A 182 1.18 -13.59 -14.91
N THR A 183 0.93 -12.65 -13.98
CA THR A 183 -0.04 -12.82 -12.90
C THR A 183 -1.32 -12.01 -13.10
N GLY A 184 -1.24 -10.88 -13.80
CA GLY A 184 -2.28 -9.86 -13.86
C GLY A 184 -2.44 -9.09 -12.55
N ILE A 185 -1.46 -9.17 -11.64
CA ILE A 185 -1.48 -8.48 -10.34
C ILE A 185 -0.85 -7.10 -10.50
N TYR A 186 -1.64 -6.07 -10.23
CA TYR A 186 -1.18 -4.69 -10.09
C TYR A 186 -1.47 -4.19 -8.69
N PRO A 187 -0.45 -3.96 -7.85
CA PRO A 187 -0.62 -3.67 -6.43
C PRO A 187 -1.52 -2.48 -6.14
N ILE A 188 -2.41 -2.64 -5.17
CA ILE A 188 -3.29 -1.59 -4.66
C ILE A 188 -2.74 -1.12 -3.32
N SER A 189 -2.42 0.17 -3.22
CA SER A 189 -1.87 0.73 -2.00
C SER A 189 -2.94 1.31 -1.09
N HIS A 190 -3.86 2.14 -1.64
CA HIS A 190 -4.86 2.84 -0.85
C HIS A 190 -6.26 2.73 -1.46
N ALA A 191 -7.26 2.68 -0.58
CA ALA A 191 -8.67 2.82 -0.90
C ALA A 191 -9.30 3.94 -0.06
N MET A 192 -10.55 4.26 -0.35
CA MET A 192 -11.32 5.20 0.45
C MET A 192 -12.20 4.46 1.46
N VAL A 193 -12.23 4.93 2.70
CA VAL A 193 -13.05 4.39 3.79
C VAL A 193 -14.02 5.43 4.35
N VAL A 194 -15.14 4.96 4.88
CA VAL A 194 -16.20 5.76 5.50
C VAL A 194 -16.49 5.20 6.89
N LYS A 195 -16.81 6.04 7.85
CA LYS A 195 -17.32 5.62 9.17
C LYS A 195 -18.60 4.79 9.01
N ASN A 196 -18.68 3.67 9.72
CA ASN A 196 -19.88 2.82 9.72
C ASN A 196 -21.14 3.57 10.24
N GLU A 197 -20.95 4.48 11.19
CA GLU A 197 -22.06 5.32 11.70
C GLU A 197 -22.64 6.21 10.59
N LEU A 198 -21.78 6.77 9.73
CA LEU A 198 -22.24 7.61 8.62
C LEU A 198 -22.97 6.79 7.56
N LEU A 199 -22.47 5.58 7.25
CA LEU A 199 -23.14 4.64 6.32
C LEU A 199 -24.51 4.20 6.83
N LYS A 200 -24.64 3.94 8.14
CA LYS A 200 -25.93 3.59 8.77
C LYS A 200 -26.93 4.73 8.69
N ARG A 201 -26.47 5.96 8.91
CA ARG A 201 -27.31 7.18 8.89
C ARG A 201 -27.71 7.60 7.47
N HIS A 202 -26.81 7.38 6.53
CA HIS A 202 -26.93 7.79 5.13
C HIS A 202 -26.50 6.66 4.20
N PRO A 203 -27.31 5.60 4.00
CA PRO A 203 -26.91 4.41 3.21
C PRO A 203 -26.50 4.71 1.75
N TRP A 204 -26.99 5.82 1.21
CA TRP A 204 -26.72 6.29 -0.15
C TRP A 204 -25.34 6.99 -0.31
N ILE A 205 -24.62 7.27 0.81
CA ILE A 205 -23.44 8.14 0.76
C ILE A 205 -22.26 7.48 0.05
N ALA A 206 -22.15 6.15 0.13
CA ALA A 206 -21.09 5.40 -0.54
C ALA A 206 -21.20 5.50 -2.07
N ASP A 207 -22.41 5.34 -2.61
CA ASP A 207 -22.68 5.49 -4.06
C ASP A 207 -22.35 6.90 -4.55
N GLU A 208 -22.77 7.91 -3.80
CA GLU A 208 -22.51 9.31 -4.15
C GLU A 208 -21.02 9.62 -4.14
N LEU A 209 -20.30 9.22 -3.07
CA LEU A 209 -18.86 9.38 -2.97
C LEU A 209 -18.14 8.64 -4.10
N TYR A 210 -18.51 7.38 -4.35
CA TYR A 210 -17.91 6.61 -5.43
C TYR A 210 -18.09 7.29 -6.80
N SER A 211 -19.28 7.80 -7.07
CA SER A 211 -19.58 8.54 -8.30
C SER A 211 -18.74 9.82 -8.43
N MET A 212 -18.56 10.55 -7.33
CA MET A 212 -17.70 11.74 -7.28
C MET A 212 -16.23 11.39 -7.55
N PHE A 213 -15.70 10.35 -6.90
CA PHE A 213 -14.32 9.89 -7.11
C PHE A 213 -14.11 9.39 -8.54
N LYS A 214 -15.07 8.63 -9.08
CA LYS A 214 -15.06 8.16 -10.47
C LYS A 214 -15.01 9.33 -11.46
N SER A 215 -15.87 10.33 -11.27
CA SER A 215 -15.87 11.54 -12.11
C SER A 215 -14.56 12.31 -12.01
N GLY A 216 -13.98 12.41 -10.81
CA GLY A 216 -12.68 13.03 -10.59
C GLY A 216 -11.57 12.29 -11.34
N LYS A 217 -11.54 10.96 -11.23
CA LYS A 217 -10.59 10.09 -11.94
C LYS A 217 -10.72 10.24 -13.46
N GLU A 218 -11.93 10.18 -14.01
CA GLU A 218 -12.16 10.33 -15.46
C GLU A 218 -11.63 11.67 -16.00
N ARG A 219 -11.82 12.76 -15.25
CA ARG A 219 -11.26 14.06 -15.59
C ARG A 219 -9.73 14.07 -15.52
N TYR A 220 -9.16 13.43 -14.52
CA TYR A 220 -7.72 13.30 -14.36
C TYR A 220 -7.10 12.50 -15.50
N LEU A 221 -7.68 11.36 -15.87
CA LEU A 221 -7.20 10.57 -17.01
C LEU A 221 -7.26 11.36 -18.32
N LYS A 222 -8.32 12.16 -18.52
CA LYS A 222 -8.43 13.06 -19.67
C LYS A 222 -7.36 14.17 -19.63
N TYR A 223 -7.06 14.72 -18.46
CA TYR A 223 -5.99 15.70 -18.28
C TYR A 223 -4.64 15.10 -18.70
N LEU A 224 -4.31 13.89 -18.23
CA LEU A 224 -3.07 13.19 -18.61
C LEU A 224 -2.92 12.99 -20.14
N ASP A 225 -4.04 12.84 -20.86
CA ASP A 225 -4.03 12.66 -22.33
C ASP A 225 -3.92 13.97 -23.11
N THR A 226 -4.21 15.10 -22.48
CA THR A 226 -4.35 16.39 -23.18
C THR A 226 -3.31 17.43 -22.78
N THR A 227 -2.54 17.19 -21.70
CA THR A 227 -1.50 18.13 -21.24
C THR A 227 -0.11 17.63 -21.61
N ASN A 228 0.80 18.61 -21.83
CA ASN A 228 2.22 18.36 -21.97
C ASN A 228 3.02 18.75 -20.72
N ASP A 229 2.36 19.32 -19.72
CA ASP A 229 2.97 19.79 -18.46
C ASP A 229 2.63 18.79 -17.34
N LEU A 230 3.22 17.60 -17.46
CA LEU A 230 3.08 16.51 -16.49
C LEU A 230 4.21 16.60 -15.47
N ASP A 231 3.85 16.57 -14.19
CA ASP A 231 4.83 16.38 -13.12
C ASP A 231 5.34 14.92 -13.06
N SER A 232 6.22 14.62 -12.12
CA SER A 232 6.82 13.28 -11.99
C SER A 232 5.81 12.18 -11.63
N GLU A 233 4.76 12.51 -10.88
CA GLU A 233 3.69 11.59 -10.50
C GLU A 233 2.76 11.31 -11.69
N ASP A 234 2.34 12.36 -12.39
CA ASP A 234 1.56 12.27 -13.62
C ASP A 234 2.27 11.43 -14.69
N GLN A 235 3.59 11.67 -14.87
CA GLN A 235 4.42 10.89 -15.79
C GLN A 235 4.49 9.41 -15.39
N ALA A 236 4.57 9.11 -14.09
CA ALA A 236 4.57 7.73 -13.60
C ALA A 236 3.24 7.04 -13.92
N ILE A 237 2.11 7.70 -13.67
CA ILE A 237 0.78 7.16 -13.98
C ILE A 237 0.58 7.01 -15.50
N SER A 238 1.04 7.97 -16.29
CA SER A 238 1.00 7.89 -17.75
C SER A 238 1.81 6.72 -18.30
N ARG A 239 2.98 6.41 -17.72
CA ARG A 239 3.74 5.20 -18.09
C ARG A 239 2.96 3.92 -17.78
N MET A 240 2.22 3.89 -16.68
CA MET A 240 1.41 2.72 -16.34
C MET A 240 0.31 2.41 -17.36
N LYS A 241 -0.18 3.40 -18.12
CA LYS A 241 -1.12 3.15 -19.24
C LYS A 241 -0.55 2.21 -20.29
N GLN A 242 0.78 2.22 -20.51
CA GLN A 242 1.43 1.34 -21.49
C GLN A 242 1.48 -0.11 -21.03
N ILE A 243 1.49 -0.35 -19.73
CA ILE A 243 1.59 -1.68 -19.10
C ILE A 243 0.21 -2.24 -18.76
N ILE A 244 -0.59 -1.43 -18.08
CA ILE A 244 -1.88 -1.85 -17.49
C ILE A 244 -3.04 -1.70 -18.49
N GLY A 245 -2.96 -0.69 -19.38
CA GLY A 245 -4.02 -0.33 -20.31
C GLY A 245 -4.53 1.10 -20.08
N PRO A 246 -5.59 1.50 -20.79
CA PRO A 246 -6.07 2.88 -20.85
C PRO A 246 -6.52 3.46 -19.49
N ASP A 247 -6.95 2.63 -18.55
CA ASP A 247 -7.24 3.00 -17.17
C ASP A 247 -6.20 2.41 -16.21
N PRO A 248 -5.12 3.13 -15.86
CA PRO A 248 -4.12 2.65 -14.91
C PRO A 248 -4.57 2.75 -13.44
N LEU A 249 -5.76 3.28 -13.18
CA LEU A 249 -6.37 3.41 -11.86
C LEU A 249 -7.78 2.77 -11.83
N PRO A 250 -7.92 1.47 -12.18
CA PRO A 250 -9.23 0.85 -12.27
C PRO A 250 -9.91 0.80 -10.90
N TYR A 251 -11.16 1.28 -10.84
CA TYR A 251 -12.03 1.20 -9.68
C TYR A 251 -12.93 -0.04 -9.76
N GLY A 252 -13.55 -0.41 -8.64
CA GLY A 252 -14.44 -1.55 -8.56
C GLY A 252 -13.73 -2.87 -8.24
N ILE A 253 -14.46 -3.82 -7.66
CA ILE A 253 -13.93 -5.11 -7.20
C ILE A 253 -13.55 -5.98 -8.42
N GLU A 254 -14.43 -6.09 -9.41
CA GLU A 254 -14.24 -7.01 -10.55
C GLU A 254 -12.98 -6.69 -11.36
N ALA A 255 -12.75 -5.41 -11.67
CA ALA A 255 -11.56 -4.97 -12.40
C ALA A 255 -10.25 -5.22 -11.62
N ASN A 256 -10.36 -5.44 -10.32
CA ASN A 256 -9.23 -5.58 -9.39
C ASN A 256 -9.14 -6.95 -8.73
N ARG A 257 -10.00 -7.91 -9.11
CA ARG A 257 -10.16 -9.19 -8.42
C ARG A 257 -8.85 -9.93 -8.19
N LYS A 258 -7.97 -10.02 -9.19
CA LYS A 258 -6.67 -10.70 -9.06
C LYS A 258 -5.77 -10.01 -8.02
N SER A 259 -5.65 -8.69 -8.09
CA SER A 259 -4.84 -7.92 -7.15
C SER A 259 -5.40 -7.96 -5.72
N LEU A 260 -6.72 -7.88 -5.58
CA LEU A 260 -7.39 -7.98 -4.29
C LEU A 260 -7.18 -9.37 -3.69
N GLN A 261 -7.38 -10.44 -4.48
CA GLN A 261 -7.19 -11.80 -3.98
C GLN A 261 -5.75 -12.04 -3.53
N ALA A 262 -4.77 -11.71 -4.36
CA ALA A 262 -3.36 -11.85 -3.99
C ALA A 262 -3.03 -11.04 -2.70
N PHE A 263 -3.57 -9.84 -2.58
CA PHE A 263 -3.35 -9.02 -1.39
C PHE A 263 -3.99 -9.61 -0.14
N MET A 264 -5.18 -10.19 -0.26
CA MET A 264 -5.84 -10.92 0.83
C MET A 264 -4.97 -12.10 1.29
N ASP A 265 -4.52 -12.92 0.33
CA ASP A 265 -3.69 -14.10 0.60
C ASP A 265 -2.37 -13.71 1.27
N PHE A 266 -1.73 -12.61 0.82
CA PHE A 266 -0.51 -12.09 1.44
C PHE A 266 -0.73 -11.60 2.87
N ASN A 267 -1.87 -10.95 3.16
CA ASN A 267 -2.17 -10.51 4.53
C ASN A 267 -2.41 -11.68 5.48
N VAL A 268 -3.05 -12.76 5.01
CA VAL A 268 -3.21 -14.01 5.78
C VAL A 268 -1.87 -14.71 5.97
N GLN A 269 -1.11 -14.94 4.89
CA GLN A 269 0.19 -15.62 4.92
C GLN A 269 1.18 -14.93 5.85
N GLN A 270 1.15 -13.61 5.89
CA GLN A 270 2.03 -12.79 6.73
C GLN A 270 1.50 -12.57 8.15
N GLY A 271 0.34 -13.13 8.50
CA GLY A 271 -0.24 -13.03 9.84
C GLY A 271 -0.75 -11.64 10.21
N ILE A 272 -1.14 -10.82 9.22
CA ILE A 272 -1.75 -9.51 9.46
C ILE A 272 -3.23 -9.65 9.80
N ILE A 273 -3.90 -10.59 9.14
CA ILE A 273 -5.26 -11.01 9.45
C ILE A 273 -5.30 -12.52 9.68
N PRO A 274 -6.18 -13.04 10.55
CA PRO A 274 -6.22 -14.48 10.89
C PRO A 274 -6.79 -15.34 9.77
N GLU A 275 -7.72 -14.80 8.98
CA GLU A 275 -8.44 -15.49 7.90
C GLU A 275 -8.90 -14.48 6.83
N PRO A 276 -9.17 -14.94 5.59
CA PRO A 276 -9.61 -14.04 4.53
C PRO A 276 -11.03 -13.53 4.80
N PHE A 277 -11.27 -12.26 4.48
CA PHE A 277 -12.60 -11.67 4.46
C PHE A 277 -13.31 -11.96 3.14
N LYS A 278 -14.65 -11.97 3.18
CA LYS A 278 -15.46 -11.90 1.96
C LYS A 278 -15.52 -10.45 1.48
N TRP A 279 -15.45 -10.26 0.17
CA TRP A 279 -15.43 -8.92 -0.43
C TRP A 279 -16.69 -8.12 -0.10
N GLU A 280 -17.84 -8.81 -0.04
CA GLU A 280 -19.14 -8.24 0.30
C GLU A 280 -19.22 -7.71 1.74
N ASP A 281 -18.36 -8.26 2.63
CA ASP A 281 -18.32 -7.88 4.04
C ASP A 281 -17.40 -6.66 4.28
N ILE A 282 -16.45 -6.41 3.37
CA ILE A 282 -15.43 -5.38 3.54
C ILE A 282 -15.53 -4.19 2.58
N PHE A 283 -16.35 -4.28 1.54
CA PHE A 283 -16.65 -3.15 0.67
C PHE A 283 -18.15 -2.87 0.65
N THR A 284 -18.50 -1.57 0.64
CA THR A 284 -19.89 -1.19 0.36
C THR A 284 -20.23 -1.56 -1.08
N PRO A 285 -21.45 -2.04 -1.35
CA PRO A 285 -21.96 -2.10 -2.72
C PRO A 285 -22.04 -0.68 -3.29
N VAL A 286 -21.63 -0.49 -4.55
CA VAL A 286 -21.66 0.77 -5.29
C VAL A 286 -21.90 0.51 -6.77
#